data_ae8120eb04d98f108d30505ab6b9717d
#
_entry.id   ae8120eb04d98f108d30505ab6b9717d
#
_cell.length_a   1.000
_cell.length_b   1.000
_cell.length_c   1.000
_cell.angle_alpha   90.00
_cell.angle_beta   90.00
_cell.angle_gamma   90.00
#
_symmetry.space_group_name_H-M   'P 1'
#
loop_
_entity.id
_entity.type
_entity.pdbx_description
1 polymer ?
#
loop_
_entity_poly.entity_id
_entity_poly.type
_entity_poly.pdbx_seq_one_letter_code
_entity_poly.pdbx_strand_id
1 'polypeptide(L)'
;KYNHVVLKTRFYKTKLPTVKVVDITKDTMIDGFSSELIRAITKELHEQKQVLLFVGRRGYSHSLLCKKCGWTSKCPKCDAHMTFHKNNNILWCHHCGFKEKFNRSDICAYKNECDIVPLGTGTERVESKCKDLFPEANIMRIDSDTVNSVKKLKEFIKKTQTREVDILVGTQILTKGHDFPNLNLVGIIDIDAGLYSLDFRGIEKIGQMIIQVAGRSGRHNNQGKLIIQTRKPDNVLINELLKNGYHKFSKKALIERNDSSFPPYSYLSLFRVSSLHKNEGLSFLLKVKNNFSDGLVSLLGPAPAPIMKKNNRYYYQLLVNTTNRQLLLNKSSEIREYIIKEKKSNIRWSIDIDPIDLY
;
A
#
# COMPACT_ATOMS: atom_id res chain seq x y z
N LYS A 1 -21.94 -24.36 11.58
CA LYS A 1 -20.68 -24.55 12.35
C LYS A 1 -19.62 -25.03 11.37
N TYR A 2 -18.45 -24.42 11.37
CA TYR A 2 -17.33 -24.77 10.49
C TYR A 2 -16.30 -25.57 11.31
N ASN A 3 -15.68 -26.57 10.67
CA ASN A 3 -14.54 -27.28 11.27
C ASN A 3 -13.30 -26.41 11.23
N HIS A 4 -12.63 -26.28 12.37
CA HIS A 4 -11.35 -25.57 12.48
C HIS A 4 -10.19 -26.56 12.44
N VAL A 5 -9.42 -26.53 11.36
CA VAL A 5 -8.22 -27.38 11.18
C VAL A 5 -6.98 -26.52 11.25
N VAL A 6 -6.06 -26.86 12.13
CA VAL A 6 -4.78 -26.16 12.31
C VAL A 6 -3.63 -27.02 11.80
N LEU A 7 -2.95 -26.54 10.77
CA LEU A 7 -1.70 -27.16 10.29
C LEU A 7 -0.54 -26.68 11.18
N LYS A 8 -0.05 -27.55 12.06
CA LYS A 8 0.99 -27.18 13.04
C LYS A 8 2.43 -27.27 12.51
N THR A 9 2.64 -27.93 11.39
CA THR A 9 3.98 -28.14 10.81
C THR A 9 4.08 -27.62 9.40
N ARG A 10 5.24 -27.08 9.03
CA ARG A 10 5.56 -26.73 7.64
C ARG A 10 5.88 -28.00 6.85
N PHE A 11 5.56 -28.00 5.55
CA PHE A 11 5.78 -29.14 4.66
C PHE A 11 7.22 -29.66 4.69
N TYR A 12 8.22 -28.78 4.65
CA TYR A 12 9.65 -29.15 4.70
C TYR A 12 10.24 -29.16 6.11
N LYS A 13 9.45 -29.09 7.19
CA LYS A 13 9.92 -29.00 8.58
C LYS A 13 10.96 -27.87 8.84
N THR A 14 11.03 -26.88 7.97
CA THR A 14 12.00 -25.78 8.05
C THR A 14 11.66 -24.82 9.19
N LYS A 15 12.69 -24.25 9.83
CA LYS A 15 12.54 -23.21 10.84
C LYS A 15 11.94 -21.94 10.24
N LEU A 16 11.27 -21.15 11.06
CA LEU A 16 10.84 -19.79 10.67
C LEU A 16 12.06 -18.94 10.33
N PRO A 17 11.94 -18.00 9.38
CA PRO A 17 13.04 -17.09 9.07
C PRO A 17 13.42 -16.28 10.31
N THR A 18 14.69 -15.96 10.43
CA THR A 18 15.13 -14.95 11.39
C THR A 18 14.66 -13.59 10.94
N VAL A 19 14.08 -12.80 11.85
CA VAL A 19 13.55 -11.49 11.52
C VAL A 19 14.38 -10.41 12.21
N LYS A 20 14.82 -9.41 11.44
CA LYS A 20 15.49 -8.20 11.94
C LYS A 20 14.68 -6.98 11.54
N VAL A 21 14.28 -6.18 12.53
CA VAL A 21 13.66 -4.88 12.31
C VAL A 21 14.76 -3.81 12.39
N VAL A 22 14.88 -2.99 11.36
CA VAL A 22 15.88 -1.92 11.27
C VAL A 22 15.18 -0.57 11.42
N ASP A 23 15.61 0.20 12.40
CA ASP A 23 15.20 1.57 12.60
C ASP A 23 15.94 2.48 11.61
N ILE A 24 15.25 2.87 10.54
CA ILE A 24 15.84 3.71 9.50
C ILE A 24 16.05 5.17 9.91
N THR A 25 15.61 5.57 11.09
CA THR A 25 15.92 6.91 11.66
C THR A 25 17.29 6.95 12.32
N LYS A 26 17.84 5.80 12.69
CA LYS A 26 19.12 5.63 13.36
C LYS A 26 20.20 4.99 12.52
N ASP A 27 19.83 4.34 11.39
CA ASP A 27 20.77 3.71 10.47
C ASP A 27 21.20 4.67 9.36
N THR A 28 22.37 4.44 8.78
CA THR A 28 22.83 5.15 7.60
C THR A 28 22.07 4.66 6.39
N MET A 29 21.35 5.57 5.72
CA MET A 29 20.54 5.27 4.57
C MET A 29 21.26 5.67 3.27
N ILE A 30 21.37 4.74 2.33
CA ILE A 30 21.87 4.98 0.99
C ILE A 30 20.72 4.73 0.01
N ASP A 31 20.13 5.80 -0.53
CA ASP A 31 19.06 5.76 -1.53
C ASP A 31 17.83 4.88 -1.16
N GLY A 32 17.51 4.80 0.13
CA GLY A 32 16.39 4.02 0.64
C GLY A 32 16.76 2.63 1.15
N PHE A 33 18.05 2.28 1.12
CA PHE A 33 18.58 1.05 1.71
C PHE A 33 19.32 1.38 3.01
N SER A 34 19.02 0.66 4.07
CA SER A 34 19.80 0.72 5.31
C SER A 34 21.15 0.04 5.15
N SER A 35 22.16 0.49 5.87
CA SER A 35 23.49 -0.12 5.87
C SER A 35 23.42 -1.61 6.24
N GLU A 36 22.51 -1.97 7.11
CA GLU A 36 22.26 -3.35 7.53
C GLU A 36 21.70 -4.20 6.39
N LEU A 37 20.73 -3.66 5.61
CA LEU A 37 20.16 -4.38 4.47
C LEU A 37 21.22 -4.57 3.39
N ILE A 38 22.02 -3.55 3.07
CA ILE A 38 23.11 -3.64 2.09
C ILE A 38 24.08 -4.74 2.48
N ARG A 39 24.56 -4.76 3.74
CA ARG A 39 25.47 -5.80 4.23
C ARG A 39 24.87 -7.20 4.11
N ALA A 40 23.58 -7.34 4.42
CA ALA A 40 22.90 -8.62 4.30
C ALA A 40 22.80 -9.09 2.85
N ILE A 41 22.45 -8.18 1.91
CA ILE A 41 22.39 -8.50 0.48
C ILE A 41 23.76 -8.94 -0.01
N THR A 42 24.81 -8.16 0.24
CA THR A 42 26.19 -8.49 -0.15
C THR A 42 26.59 -9.88 0.31
N LYS A 43 26.29 -10.22 1.59
CA LYS A 43 26.58 -11.54 2.12
C LYS A 43 25.86 -12.66 1.37
N GLU A 44 24.55 -12.50 1.08
CA GLU A 44 23.79 -13.54 0.37
C GLU A 44 24.28 -13.71 -1.07
N LEU A 45 24.67 -12.63 -1.76
CA LEU A 45 25.22 -12.67 -3.11
C LEU A 45 26.57 -13.42 -3.13
N HIS A 46 27.46 -13.18 -2.17
CA HIS A 46 28.71 -13.93 -2.02
C HIS A 46 28.46 -15.43 -1.76
N GLU A 47 27.40 -15.77 -1.05
CA GLU A 47 26.99 -17.17 -0.82
C GLU A 47 26.18 -17.74 -2.00
N GLN A 48 26.10 -17.04 -3.13
CA GLN A 48 25.33 -17.42 -4.33
C GLN A 48 23.85 -17.72 -4.04
N LYS A 49 23.26 -16.99 -3.09
CA LYS A 49 21.85 -17.08 -2.72
C LYS A 49 21.06 -15.93 -3.29
N GLN A 50 19.77 -16.17 -3.49
CA GLN A 50 18.88 -15.16 -4.06
C GLN A 50 18.28 -14.27 -2.96
N VAL A 51 18.04 -13.01 -3.34
CA VAL A 51 17.43 -11.98 -2.50
C VAL A 51 16.12 -11.49 -3.13
N LEU A 52 15.10 -11.28 -2.30
CA LEU A 52 13.86 -10.62 -2.67
C LEU A 52 13.77 -9.27 -1.96
N LEU A 53 13.64 -8.20 -2.72
CA LEU A 53 13.33 -6.88 -2.21
C LEU A 53 11.85 -6.57 -2.44
N PHE A 54 11.13 -6.58 -1.36
CA PHE A 54 9.69 -6.31 -1.39
C PHE A 54 9.43 -4.82 -1.18
N VAL A 55 8.70 -4.22 -2.12
CA VAL A 55 8.25 -2.83 -2.06
C VAL A 55 6.77 -2.84 -1.73
N GLY A 56 6.41 -2.33 -0.56
CA GLY A 56 5.08 -2.47 0.06
C GLY A 56 3.91 -1.87 -0.70
N ARG A 57 4.16 -1.03 -1.69
CA ARG A 57 3.12 -0.41 -2.54
C ARG A 57 3.31 -0.70 -4.00
N ARG A 58 2.22 -1.07 -4.66
CA ARG A 58 2.07 -0.88 -6.11
C ARG A 58 2.17 0.61 -6.38
N GLY A 59 3.21 1.00 -7.15
CA GLY A 59 3.21 2.30 -7.78
C GLY A 59 2.92 3.47 -6.84
N TYR A 60 3.83 3.84 -5.94
CA TYR A 60 4.14 5.24 -5.96
C TYR A 60 4.96 5.41 -7.23
N SER A 61 4.18 5.62 -8.21
CA SER A 61 4.52 6.13 -9.50
C SER A 61 5.70 7.08 -9.34
N HIS A 62 6.58 7.04 -10.31
CA HIS A 62 7.65 7.99 -10.46
C HIS A 62 7.08 9.40 -10.57
N SER A 63 6.49 9.90 -9.49
CA SER A 63 6.17 11.30 -9.37
C SER A 63 7.50 12.03 -9.41
N LEU A 64 7.54 13.12 -10.12
CA LEU A 64 8.74 13.91 -10.23
C LEU A 64 8.72 15.05 -9.21
N LEU A 65 9.90 15.35 -8.66
CA LEU A 65 10.16 16.47 -7.77
C LEU A 65 11.35 17.25 -8.31
N CYS A 66 11.23 18.56 -8.38
CA CYS A 66 12.39 19.42 -8.56
C CYS A 66 12.99 19.77 -7.20
N LYS A 67 14.25 19.39 -6.95
CA LYS A 67 14.95 19.70 -5.70
C LYS A 67 15.21 21.20 -5.50
N LYS A 68 15.31 21.97 -6.59
CA LYS A 68 15.56 23.41 -6.53
C LYS A 68 14.30 24.21 -6.15
N CYS A 69 13.15 23.96 -6.79
CA CYS A 69 11.94 24.76 -6.60
C CYS A 69 10.81 24.03 -5.86
N GLY A 70 10.96 22.75 -5.53
CA GLY A 70 9.91 21.95 -4.88
C GLY A 70 8.74 21.57 -5.80
N TRP A 71 8.81 21.86 -7.10
CA TRP A 71 7.78 21.44 -8.04
C TRP A 71 7.61 19.93 -8.02
N THR A 72 6.37 19.49 -8.08
CA THR A 72 6.02 18.06 -8.16
C THR A 72 5.04 17.83 -9.29
N SER A 73 5.06 16.61 -9.88
CA SER A 73 4.17 16.23 -10.97
C SER A 73 2.72 16.02 -10.49
N LYS A 74 2.06 17.07 -10.02
CA LYS A 74 0.65 17.04 -9.61
C LYS A 74 -0.27 16.95 -10.81
N CYS A 75 -1.33 16.16 -10.68
CA CYS A 75 -2.37 16.10 -11.70
C CYS A 75 -3.22 17.39 -11.67
N PRO A 76 -3.48 18.04 -12.82
CA PRO A 76 -4.32 19.24 -12.84
C PRO A 76 -5.79 18.94 -12.48
N LYS A 77 -6.24 17.69 -12.63
CA LYS A 77 -7.61 17.25 -12.38
C LYS A 77 -7.82 16.55 -11.03
N CYS A 78 -6.73 16.17 -10.34
CA CYS A 78 -6.77 15.40 -9.09
C CYS A 78 -5.77 15.94 -8.08
N ASP A 79 -5.98 15.64 -6.79
CA ASP A 79 -4.99 15.87 -5.73
C ASP A 79 -3.91 14.77 -5.68
N ALA A 80 -3.78 14.00 -6.75
CA ALA A 80 -2.81 12.94 -6.88
C ALA A 80 -1.60 13.39 -7.71
N HIS A 81 -0.46 12.80 -7.46
CA HIS A 81 0.70 12.97 -8.33
C HIS A 81 0.58 12.09 -9.57
N MET A 82 1.08 12.60 -10.70
CA MET A 82 1.17 11.84 -11.94
C MET A 82 2.44 11.00 -11.98
N THR A 83 2.32 9.84 -12.60
CA THR A 83 3.43 8.92 -12.87
C THR A 83 4.19 9.35 -14.10
N PHE A 84 5.50 9.43 -14.02
CA PHE A 84 6.36 9.61 -15.18
C PHE A 84 6.68 8.24 -15.82
N HIS A 85 6.24 8.04 -17.05
CA HIS A 85 6.55 6.87 -17.86
C HIS A 85 7.73 7.19 -18.78
N LYS A 86 8.92 6.78 -18.37
CA LYS A 86 10.19 7.13 -19.05
C LYS A 86 10.21 6.69 -20.53
N ASN A 87 9.69 5.49 -20.83
CA ASN A 87 9.70 4.94 -22.19
C ASN A 87 8.92 5.79 -23.20
N ASN A 88 7.83 6.42 -22.76
CA ASN A 88 6.94 7.22 -23.62
C ASN A 88 7.09 8.72 -23.37
N ASN A 89 7.94 9.13 -22.42
CA ASN A 89 8.14 10.50 -21.99
C ASN A 89 6.82 11.23 -21.65
N ILE A 90 5.92 10.56 -20.91
CA ILE A 90 4.61 11.08 -20.51
C ILE A 90 4.42 11.08 -18.99
N LEU A 91 3.69 12.07 -18.50
CA LEU A 91 3.09 12.07 -17.18
C LEU A 91 1.66 11.53 -17.27
N TRP A 92 1.35 10.51 -16.47
CA TRP A 92 0.04 9.87 -16.48
C TRP A 92 -0.55 9.80 -15.07
N CYS A 93 -1.75 10.34 -14.89
CA CYS A 93 -2.52 10.19 -13.67
C CYS A 93 -3.30 8.88 -13.68
N HIS A 94 -2.88 7.90 -12.88
CA HIS A 94 -3.57 6.61 -12.76
C HIS A 94 -4.92 6.69 -12.02
N HIS A 95 -5.29 7.86 -11.46
CA HIS A 95 -6.60 8.06 -10.82
C HIS A 95 -7.70 8.49 -11.79
N CYS A 96 -7.37 9.39 -12.72
CA CYS A 96 -8.37 9.93 -13.65
C CYS A 96 -8.04 9.67 -15.12
N GLY A 97 -6.91 9.03 -15.42
CA GLY A 97 -6.48 8.74 -16.78
C GLY A 97 -5.87 9.92 -17.54
N PHE A 98 -5.76 11.12 -16.92
CA PHE A 98 -5.15 12.29 -17.57
C PHE A 98 -3.69 11.99 -17.96
N LYS A 99 -3.31 12.38 -19.17
CA LYS A 99 -1.96 12.21 -19.71
C LYS A 99 -1.49 13.51 -20.33
N GLU A 100 -0.20 13.81 -20.15
CA GLU A 100 0.48 14.91 -20.83
C GLU A 100 1.92 14.50 -21.16
N LYS A 101 2.49 15.10 -22.21
CA LYS A 101 3.93 14.92 -22.50
C LYS A 101 4.76 15.61 -21.43
N PHE A 102 5.78 14.91 -20.96
CA PHE A 102 6.73 15.49 -20.04
C PHE A 102 7.70 16.40 -20.82
N ASN A 103 7.63 17.69 -20.57
CA ASN A 103 8.59 18.65 -21.13
C ASN A 103 9.28 19.40 -19.98
N ARG A 104 10.60 19.17 -19.86
CA ARG A 104 11.39 19.70 -18.74
C ARG A 104 11.39 21.23 -18.68
N SER A 105 11.33 21.90 -19.84
CA SER A 105 11.37 23.36 -19.95
C SER A 105 10.07 24.04 -19.48
N ASP A 106 8.93 23.34 -19.52
CA ASP A 106 7.62 23.97 -19.29
C ASP A 106 7.15 23.83 -17.83
N ILE A 107 7.87 23.05 -17.03
CA ILE A 107 7.36 22.50 -15.75
C ILE A 107 7.99 23.21 -14.55
N CYS A 108 9.19 23.75 -14.67
CA CYS A 108 9.92 24.31 -13.54
C CYS A 108 10.33 25.76 -13.81
N ALA A 109 10.18 26.62 -12.79
CA ALA A 109 10.61 28.02 -12.86
C ALA A 109 12.09 28.20 -13.24
N TYR A 110 12.93 27.20 -12.95
CA TYR A 110 14.37 27.18 -13.29
C TYR A 110 14.68 26.58 -14.68
N LYS A 111 13.66 26.28 -15.49
CA LYS A 111 13.80 25.78 -16.88
C LYS A 111 14.92 24.76 -17.08
N ASN A 112 16.03 25.17 -17.68
CA ASN A 112 17.17 24.29 -18.03
C ASN A 112 18.04 23.84 -16.83
N GLU A 113 17.91 24.49 -15.68
CA GLU A 113 18.66 24.18 -14.46
C GLU A 113 17.87 23.29 -13.46
N CYS A 114 16.74 22.73 -13.88
CA CYS A 114 15.94 21.87 -13.03
C CYS A 114 16.70 20.63 -12.58
N ASP A 115 16.72 20.40 -11.26
CA ASP A 115 17.16 19.12 -10.67
C ASP A 115 15.94 18.24 -10.40
N ILE A 116 15.43 17.61 -11.46
CA ILE A 116 14.23 16.76 -11.38
C ILE A 116 14.63 15.34 -11.04
N VAL A 117 14.13 14.89 -9.91
CA VAL A 117 14.35 13.53 -9.37
C VAL A 117 13.03 12.80 -9.19
N PRO A 118 13.02 11.46 -9.28
CA PRO A 118 11.85 10.66 -8.92
C PRO A 118 11.52 10.82 -7.44
N LEU A 119 10.25 11.05 -7.11
CA LEU A 119 9.73 11.09 -5.75
C LEU A 119 9.20 9.71 -5.36
N GLY A 120 9.70 9.12 -4.27
CA GLY A 120 9.23 7.85 -3.72
C GLY A 120 10.14 6.64 -4.00
N THR A 121 9.85 5.54 -3.33
CA THR A 121 10.56 4.24 -3.42
C THR A 121 9.77 3.26 -4.29
N GLY A 122 9.58 3.57 -5.57
CA GLY A 122 8.95 2.63 -6.51
C GLY A 122 9.89 1.48 -6.89
N THR A 123 9.33 0.38 -7.41
CA THR A 123 10.10 -0.81 -7.83
C THR A 123 11.22 -0.49 -8.81
N GLU A 124 11.02 0.44 -9.74
CA GLU A 124 12.05 0.88 -10.70
C GLU A 124 13.22 1.61 -10.02
N ARG A 125 12.91 2.47 -9.01
CA ARG A 125 13.98 3.14 -8.26
C ARG A 125 14.79 2.13 -7.47
N VAL A 126 14.12 1.18 -6.80
CA VAL A 126 14.79 0.09 -6.08
C VAL A 126 15.63 -0.73 -7.04
N GLU A 127 15.12 -1.09 -8.23
CA GLU A 127 15.86 -1.79 -9.28
C GLU A 127 17.09 -1.00 -9.74
N SER A 128 16.92 0.30 -10.06
CA SER A 128 18.02 1.17 -10.49
C SER A 128 19.10 1.26 -9.42
N LYS A 129 18.71 1.43 -8.16
CA LYS A 129 19.65 1.53 -7.04
C LYS A 129 20.35 0.20 -6.73
N CYS A 130 19.66 -0.93 -6.92
CA CYS A 130 20.32 -2.23 -6.86
C CYS A 130 21.42 -2.36 -7.92
N LYS A 131 21.18 -1.89 -9.15
CA LYS A 131 22.20 -1.90 -10.21
C LYS A 131 23.42 -1.04 -9.88
N ASP A 132 23.20 0.10 -9.21
CA ASP A 132 24.28 0.97 -8.76
C ASP A 132 25.07 0.34 -7.60
N LEU A 133 24.40 -0.29 -6.64
CA LEU A 133 25.00 -0.89 -5.44
C LEU A 133 25.61 -2.27 -5.68
N PHE A 134 25.06 -3.04 -6.61
CA PHE A 134 25.43 -4.43 -6.89
C PHE A 134 25.60 -4.65 -8.41
N PRO A 135 26.60 -4.03 -9.06
CA PRO A 135 26.75 -4.03 -10.52
C PRO A 135 26.95 -5.42 -11.13
N GLU A 136 27.51 -6.37 -10.37
CA GLU A 136 27.73 -7.75 -10.81
C GLU A 136 26.49 -8.66 -10.68
N ALA A 137 25.43 -8.19 -9.99
CA ALA A 137 24.24 -8.99 -9.75
C ALA A 137 23.23 -8.88 -10.88
N ASN A 138 22.62 -10.01 -11.25
CA ASN A 138 21.51 -10.05 -12.18
C ASN A 138 20.20 -9.65 -11.45
N ILE A 139 19.71 -8.46 -11.76
CA ILE A 139 18.54 -7.88 -11.10
C ILE A 139 17.33 -7.97 -12.00
N MET A 140 16.22 -8.47 -11.47
CA MET A 140 14.95 -8.56 -12.20
C MET A 140 13.81 -7.96 -11.41
N ARG A 141 13.07 -7.05 -12.05
CA ARG A 141 11.87 -6.42 -11.51
C ARG A 141 10.61 -7.15 -11.95
N ILE A 142 9.68 -7.32 -10.99
CA ILE A 142 8.35 -7.87 -11.22
C ILE A 142 7.27 -6.99 -10.60
N ASP A 143 6.49 -6.37 -11.46
CA ASP A 143 5.30 -5.61 -11.12
C ASP A 143 4.25 -5.73 -12.25
N SER A 144 3.13 -5.02 -12.12
CA SER A 144 2.05 -5.05 -13.12
C SER A 144 2.46 -4.50 -14.48
N ASP A 145 3.50 -3.67 -14.54
CA ASP A 145 3.96 -3.04 -15.78
C ASP A 145 4.92 -3.97 -16.54
N THR A 146 5.74 -4.73 -15.81
CA THR A 146 6.70 -5.68 -16.39
C THR A 146 6.05 -7.02 -16.73
N VAL A 147 5.09 -7.48 -15.92
CA VAL A 147 4.41 -8.77 -16.10
C VAL A 147 2.93 -8.55 -16.42
N ASN A 148 2.66 -8.24 -17.67
CA ASN A 148 1.32 -7.99 -18.20
C ASN A 148 0.69 -9.21 -18.89
N SER A 149 1.34 -10.39 -18.87
CA SER A 149 0.83 -11.63 -19.44
C SER A 149 1.28 -12.86 -18.67
N VAL A 150 0.48 -13.94 -18.76
CA VAL A 150 0.79 -15.24 -18.15
C VAL A 150 2.12 -15.81 -18.70
N LYS A 151 2.42 -15.57 -19.98
CA LYS A 151 3.66 -16.02 -20.62
C LYS A 151 4.88 -15.37 -19.96
N LYS A 152 4.87 -14.07 -19.77
CA LYS A 152 5.95 -13.33 -19.09
C LYS A 152 6.13 -13.77 -17.63
N LEU A 153 5.03 -14.05 -16.93
CA LEU A 153 5.09 -14.58 -15.57
C LEU A 153 5.77 -15.95 -15.52
N LYS A 154 5.43 -16.86 -16.44
CA LYS A 154 6.06 -18.18 -16.51
C LYS A 154 7.57 -18.08 -16.84
N GLU A 155 7.94 -17.22 -17.77
CA GLU A 155 9.34 -16.95 -18.09
C GLU A 155 10.12 -16.41 -16.88
N PHE A 156 9.55 -15.44 -16.18
CA PHE A 156 10.10 -14.90 -14.95
C PHE A 156 10.35 -15.99 -13.91
N ILE A 157 9.35 -16.85 -13.65
CA ILE A 157 9.48 -17.93 -12.66
C ILE A 157 10.61 -18.89 -13.07
N LYS A 158 10.67 -19.26 -14.36
CA LYS A 158 11.71 -20.12 -14.89
C LYS A 158 13.10 -19.53 -14.64
N LYS A 159 13.34 -18.28 -15.05
CA LYS A 159 14.65 -17.59 -14.85
C LYS A 159 15.04 -17.53 -13.37
N THR A 160 14.07 -17.32 -12.48
CA THR A 160 14.35 -17.31 -11.04
C THR A 160 14.73 -18.71 -10.53
N GLN A 161 14.04 -19.74 -10.99
CA GLN A 161 14.33 -21.14 -10.59
C GLN A 161 15.67 -21.66 -11.16
N THR A 162 16.04 -21.21 -12.35
CA THR A 162 17.35 -21.58 -13.00
C THR A 162 18.52 -20.75 -12.49
N ARG A 163 18.33 -19.88 -11.49
CA ARG A 163 19.35 -18.98 -10.92
C ARG A 163 19.94 -17.97 -11.91
N GLU A 164 19.21 -17.60 -12.95
CA GLU A 164 19.61 -16.51 -13.86
C GLU A 164 19.40 -15.13 -13.22
N VAL A 165 18.80 -15.06 -12.02
CA VAL A 165 18.47 -13.84 -11.29
C VAL A 165 18.97 -13.95 -9.85
N ASP A 166 19.71 -12.94 -9.40
CA ASP A 166 20.29 -12.88 -8.06
C ASP A 166 19.40 -12.03 -7.13
N ILE A 167 18.91 -10.90 -7.62
CA ILE A 167 18.04 -9.99 -6.86
C ILE A 167 16.70 -9.81 -7.57
N LEU A 168 15.64 -10.16 -6.86
CA LEU A 168 14.27 -9.95 -7.27
C LEU A 168 13.73 -8.66 -6.63
N VAL A 169 13.20 -7.73 -7.42
CA VAL A 169 12.55 -6.52 -6.92
C VAL A 169 11.08 -6.57 -7.28
N GLY A 170 10.19 -6.44 -6.31
CA GLY A 170 8.77 -6.47 -6.67
C GLY A 170 7.78 -6.21 -5.57
N THR A 171 6.49 -6.36 -5.94
CA THR A 171 5.33 -6.11 -5.10
C THR A 171 4.60 -7.43 -4.76
N GLN A 172 3.32 -7.34 -4.39
CA GLN A 172 2.48 -8.48 -3.99
C GLN A 172 2.42 -9.64 -5.00
N ILE A 173 2.77 -9.43 -6.28
CA ILE A 173 2.79 -10.52 -7.28
C ILE A 173 3.73 -11.65 -6.84
N LEU A 174 4.86 -11.30 -6.22
CA LEU A 174 5.86 -12.26 -5.71
C LEU A 174 5.39 -13.03 -4.46
N THR A 175 4.34 -12.56 -3.79
CA THR A 175 3.84 -13.21 -2.58
C THR A 175 2.88 -14.37 -2.88
N LYS A 176 2.38 -14.51 -4.10
CA LYS A 176 1.35 -15.50 -4.48
C LYS A 176 1.98 -16.74 -5.11
N GLY A 177 1.85 -17.90 -4.43
CA GLY A 177 1.87 -19.22 -5.04
C GLY A 177 3.17 -19.76 -5.65
N HIS A 178 4.25 -18.97 -5.77
CA HIS A 178 5.48 -19.42 -6.43
C HIS A 178 6.51 -19.93 -5.43
N ASP A 179 7.27 -20.93 -5.83
CA ASP A 179 8.37 -21.49 -5.05
C ASP A 179 9.71 -21.00 -5.61
N PHE A 180 10.54 -20.44 -4.72
CA PHE A 180 11.89 -19.95 -5.03
C PHE A 180 12.90 -20.65 -4.10
N PRO A 181 13.43 -21.80 -4.51
CA PRO A 181 14.22 -22.68 -3.62
C PRO A 181 15.51 -22.03 -3.12
N ASN A 182 16.08 -21.11 -3.86
CA ASN A 182 17.34 -20.45 -3.52
C ASN A 182 17.16 -19.10 -2.81
N LEU A 183 15.91 -18.68 -2.58
CA LEU A 183 15.61 -17.42 -1.92
C LEU A 183 15.88 -17.53 -0.40
N ASN A 184 16.90 -16.83 0.07
CA ASN A 184 17.34 -16.89 1.46
C ASN A 184 17.05 -15.60 2.23
N LEU A 185 17.16 -14.44 1.59
CA LEU A 185 16.90 -13.13 2.20
C LEU A 185 15.68 -12.46 1.57
N VAL A 186 14.83 -11.93 2.42
CA VAL A 186 13.77 -11.01 2.02
C VAL A 186 13.98 -9.67 2.72
N GLY A 187 14.06 -8.59 1.95
CA GLY A 187 14.10 -7.21 2.45
C GLY A 187 12.78 -6.50 2.18
N ILE A 188 12.12 -5.98 3.22
CA ILE A 188 10.96 -5.08 3.07
C ILE A 188 11.48 -3.64 3.16
N ILE A 189 11.43 -2.93 2.04
CA ILE A 189 12.06 -1.60 1.89
C ILE A 189 11.29 -0.51 2.66
N ASP A 190 9.96 -0.55 2.64
CA ASP A 190 9.11 0.43 3.32
C ASP A 190 7.82 -0.25 3.78
N ILE A 191 7.65 -0.34 5.09
CA ILE A 191 6.43 -0.84 5.73
C ILE A 191 5.54 0.29 6.24
N ASP A 192 6.11 1.48 6.45
CA ASP A 192 5.47 2.59 7.16
C ASP A 192 4.22 3.10 6.45
N ALA A 193 4.26 3.10 5.13
CA ALA A 193 3.14 3.55 4.32
C ALA A 193 1.81 2.83 4.63
N GLY A 194 1.87 1.58 5.03
CA GLY A 194 0.68 0.83 5.44
C GLY A 194 0.33 1.04 6.92
N LEU A 195 1.31 1.36 7.78
CA LEU A 195 1.07 1.70 9.18
C LEU A 195 0.27 3.00 9.33
N TYR A 196 0.45 3.95 8.41
CA TYR A 196 -0.29 5.22 8.38
C TYR A 196 -1.53 5.19 7.47
N SER A 197 -2.03 4.01 7.16
CA SER A 197 -3.26 3.86 6.38
C SER A 197 -4.48 4.41 7.14
N LEU A 198 -5.33 5.15 6.45
CA LEU A 198 -6.64 5.56 6.97
C LEU A 198 -7.65 4.38 7.02
N ASP A 199 -7.33 3.26 6.39
CA ASP A 199 -8.13 2.05 6.44
C ASP A 199 -7.88 1.30 7.76
N PHE A 200 -8.92 1.05 8.54
CA PHE A 200 -8.84 0.30 9.80
C PHE A 200 -8.26 -1.13 9.64
N ARG A 201 -8.23 -1.64 8.41
CA ARG A 201 -7.57 -2.92 8.04
C ARG A 201 -6.11 -2.75 7.65
N GLY A 202 -5.56 -1.53 7.66
CA GLY A 202 -4.20 -1.24 7.18
C GLY A 202 -3.14 -2.10 7.86
N ILE A 203 -3.18 -2.15 9.18
CA ILE A 203 -2.22 -2.94 9.97
C ILE A 203 -2.36 -4.45 9.75
N GLU A 204 -3.59 -4.94 9.55
CA GLU A 204 -3.86 -6.34 9.23
C GLU A 204 -3.30 -6.73 7.85
N LYS A 205 -3.50 -5.86 6.84
CA LYS A 205 -2.93 -6.05 5.50
C LYS A 205 -1.40 -6.11 5.55
N ILE A 206 -0.76 -5.29 6.40
CA ILE A 206 0.69 -5.38 6.66
C ILE A 206 1.05 -6.69 7.30
N GLY A 207 0.35 -7.11 8.35
CA GLY A 207 0.63 -8.37 9.03
C GLY A 207 0.53 -9.56 8.08
N GLN A 208 -0.51 -9.61 7.25
CA GLN A 208 -0.68 -10.63 6.21
C GLN A 208 0.47 -10.59 5.19
N MET A 209 0.85 -9.41 4.74
CA MET A 209 1.97 -9.21 3.82
C MET A 209 3.28 -9.72 4.42
N ILE A 210 3.62 -9.35 5.65
CA ILE A 210 4.85 -9.81 6.32
C ILE A 210 4.89 -11.34 6.38
N ILE A 211 3.80 -12.00 6.78
CA ILE A 211 3.75 -13.46 6.86
C ILE A 211 3.88 -14.11 5.47
N GLN A 212 3.22 -13.55 4.45
CA GLN A 212 3.32 -14.07 3.09
C GLN A 212 4.73 -13.96 2.53
N VAL A 213 5.37 -12.82 2.75
CA VAL A 213 6.73 -12.52 2.26
C VAL A 213 7.77 -13.33 3.06
N ALA A 214 7.64 -13.39 4.39
CA ALA A 214 8.48 -14.21 5.25
C ALA A 214 8.41 -15.71 4.87
N GLY A 215 7.24 -16.18 4.43
CA GLY A 215 7.05 -17.55 3.96
C GLY A 215 7.77 -17.86 2.64
N ARG A 216 8.41 -16.89 1.98
CA ARG A 216 9.18 -17.10 0.74
C ARG A 216 10.63 -17.45 1.01
N SER A 217 11.24 -16.96 2.10
CA SER A 217 12.62 -17.27 2.45
C SER A 217 12.76 -18.62 3.17
N GLY A 218 13.88 -19.31 2.92
CA GLY A 218 14.29 -20.47 3.69
C GLY A 218 13.41 -21.73 3.53
N ARG A 219 13.06 -22.11 2.29
CA ARG A 219 12.19 -23.28 2.06
C ARG A 219 12.93 -24.61 2.00
N HIS A 220 14.10 -24.69 1.42
CA HIS A 220 14.86 -25.92 1.20
C HIS A 220 16.09 -25.97 2.12
N ASN A 221 15.97 -26.54 3.31
CA ASN A 221 17.04 -26.81 4.28
C ASN A 221 17.81 -25.61 4.88
N ASN A 222 17.52 -24.37 4.51
CA ASN A 222 18.15 -23.18 5.08
C ASN A 222 17.13 -22.37 5.90
N GLN A 223 17.59 -21.83 7.03
CA GLN A 223 16.82 -20.83 7.74
C GLN A 223 16.89 -19.49 7.01
N GLY A 224 15.78 -19.05 6.44
CA GLY A 224 15.69 -17.78 5.74
C GLY A 224 15.85 -16.59 6.66
N LYS A 225 16.06 -15.42 6.05
CA LYS A 225 16.20 -14.12 6.74
C LYS A 225 15.15 -13.15 6.23
N LEU A 226 14.60 -12.34 7.14
CA LEU A 226 13.70 -11.25 6.84
C LEU A 226 14.24 -9.98 7.47
N ILE A 227 14.47 -8.93 6.67
CA ILE A 227 14.83 -7.59 7.15
C ILE A 227 13.69 -6.64 6.84
N ILE A 228 13.22 -5.93 7.86
CA ILE A 228 12.12 -4.97 7.77
C ILE A 228 12.67 -3.59 8.08
N GLN A 229 12.61 -2.67 7.13
CA GLN A 229 12.96 -1.27 7.33
C GLN A 229 11.74 -0.46 7.76
N THR A 230 11.83 0.29 8.86
CA THR A 230 10.74 1.11 9.39
C THR A 230 11.24 2.28 10.25
N ARG A 231 10.48 3.37 10.30
CA ARG A 231 10.65 4.47 11.26
C ARG A 231 9.97 4.19 12.61
N LYS A 232 9.24 3.07 12.72
CA LYS A 232 8.47 2.70 13.91
C LYS A 232 8.81 1.28 14.37
N PRO A 233 10.07 1.02 14.77
CA PRO A 233 10.50 -0.31 15.21
C PRO A 233 9.74 -0.80 16.45
N ASP A 234 9.21 0.14 17.24
CA ASP A 234 8.50 -0.15 18.48
C ASP A 234 6.99 -0.36 18.28
N ASN A 235 6.51 -0.47 17.03
CA ASN A 235 5.09 -0.72 16.76
C ASN A 235 4.63 -2.01 17.44
N VAL A 236 3.67 -1.88 18.36
CA VAL A 236 3.23 -2.95 19.26
C VAL A 236 2.66 -4.15 18.50
N LEU A 237 1.84 -3.90 17.46
CA LEU A 237 1.22 -4.97 16.67
C LEU A 237 2.23 -5.70 15.79
N ILE A 238 3.17 -4.97 15.17
CA ILE A 238 4.24 -5.60 14.39
C ILE A 238 5.12 -6.47 15.31
N ASN A 239 5.50 -5.96 16.48
CA ASN A 239 6.27 -6.72 17.45
C ASN A 239 5.52 -7.97 17.96
N GLU A 240 4.19 -7.85 18.17
CA GLU A 240 3.34 -9.00 18.50
C GLU A 240 3.36 -10.06 17.40
N LEU A 241 3.22 -9.63 16.14
CA LEU A 241 3.28 -10.51 14.97
C LEU A 241 4.60 -11.26 14.90
N LEU A 242 5.71 -10.56 15.06
CA LEU A 242 7.06 -11.13 14.92
C LEU A 242 7.44 -12.07 16.06
N LYS A 243 7.05 -11.75 17.30
CA LYS A 243 7.37 -12.54 18.49
C LYS A 243 6.42 -13.72 18.68
N ASN A 244 5.13 -13.52 18.47
CA ASN A 244 4.09 -14.44 18.90
C ASN A 244 3.25 -15.01 17.75
N GLY A 245 3.51 -14.57 16.50
CA GLY A 245 2.86 -15.05 15.30
C GLY A 245 1.47 -14.43 15.03
N TYR A 246 0.91 -14.83 13.88
CA TYR A 246 -0.30 -14.20 13.35
C TYR A 246 -1.53 -14.34 14.24
N HIS A 247 -1.68 -15.45 14.94
CA HIS A 247 -2.84 -15.70 15.79
C HIS A 247 -2.93 -14.70 16.96
N LYS A 248 -1.82 -14.43 17.65
CA LYS A 248 -1.80 -13.45 18.75
C LYS A 248 -1.91 -12.03 18.22
N PHE A 249 -1.23 -11.74 17.10
CA PHE A 249 -1.38 -10.46 16.38
C PHE A 249 -2.84 -10.18 16.03
N SER A 250 -3.56 -11.14 15.40
CA SER A 250 -4.95 -10.93 14.99
C SER A 250 -5.89 -10.72 16.17
N LYS A 251 -5.67 -11.43 17.28
CA LYS A 251 -6.44 -11.20 18.52
C LYS A 251 -6.24 -9.78 19.05
N LYS A 252 -5.00 -9.29 19.07
CA LYS A 252 -4.70 -7.95 19.53
C LYS A 252 -5.28 -6.87 18.61
N ALA A 253 -5.17 -7.07 17.30
CA ALA A 253 -5.81 -6.19 16.32
C ALA A 253 -7.34 -6.16 16.44
N LEU A 254 -7.97 -7.28 16.82
CA LEU A 254 -9.40 -7.33 17.12
C LEU A 254 -9.77 -6.56 18.39
N ILE A 255 -8.94 -6.58 19.43
CA ILE A 255 -9.14 -5.77 20.64
C ILE A 255 -9.15 -4.28 20.27
N GLU A 256 -8.14 -3.81 19.51
CA GLU A 256 -8.07 -2.41 19.05
C GLU A 256 -9.30 -2.01 18.21
N ARG A 257 -9.83 -2.93 17.39
CA ARG A 257 -11.09 -2.69 16.65
C ARG A 257 -12.30 -2.60 17.56
N ASN A 258 -12.36 -3.42 18.59
CA ASN A 258 -13.44 -3.36 19.60
C ASN A 258 -13.42 -2.01 20.31
N ASP A 259 -12.26 -1.60 20.81
CA ASP A 259 -12.08 -0.34 21.54
C ASP A 259 -12.41 0.89 20.68
N SER A 260 -12.15 0.78 19.36
CA SER A 260 -12.45 1.83 18.38
C SER A 260 -13.81 1.68 17.71
N SER A 261 -14.62 0.72 18.11
CA SER A 261 -15.93 0.42 17.52
C SER A 261 -15.88 0.21 16.00
N PHE A 262 -14.90 -0.60 15.52
CA PHE A 262 -14.80 -1.00 14.12
C PHE A 262 -15.26 -2.45 13.88
N PRO A 263 -15.61 -2.82 12.64
CA PRO A 263 -15.95 -4.20 12.32
C PRO A 263 -14.87 -5.21 12.76
N PRO A 264 -15.23 -6.37 13.31
CA PRO A 264 -16.57 -7.00 13.31
C PRO A 264 -17.47 -6.61 14.50
N TYR A 265 -17.06 -5.69 15.37
CA TYR A 265 -17.81 -5.30 16.57
C TYR A 265 -18.86 -4.22 16.31
N SER A 266 -18.81 -3.61 15.15
CA SER A 266 -19.81 -2.67 14.63
C SER A 266 -20.07 -2.93 13.15
N TYR A 267 -21.08 -2.25 12.62
CA TYR A 267 -21.45 -2.24 11.22
C TYR A 267 -21.27 -0.84 10.67
N LEU A 268 -20.79 -0.75 9.43
CA LEU A 268 -20.47 0.51 8.78
C LEU A 268 -21.28 0.69 7.50
N SER A 269 -21.67 1.93 7.24
CA SER A 269 -22.17 2.37 5.95
C SER A 269 -21.43 3.64 5.54
N LEU A 270 -20.86 3.65 4.36
CA LEU A 270 -20.05 4.75 3.84
C LEU A 270 -20.81 5.49 2.76
N PHE A 271 -21.15 6.73 3.03
CA PHE A 271 -21.76 7.67 2.09
C PHE A 271 -20.66 8.50 1.44
N ARG A 272 -20.53 8.40 0.14
CA ARG A 272 -19.61 9.23 -0.66
C ARG A 272 -20.41 10.22 -1.48
N VAL A 273 -19.97 11.46 -1.47
CA VAL A 273 -20.56 12.54 -2.25
C VAL A 273 -19.48 13.23 -3.05
N SER A 274 -19.77 13.57 -4.30
CA SER A 274 -18.86 14.38 -5.10
C SER A 274 -19.61 15.54 -5.79
N SER A 275 -18.95 16.69 -5.86
CA SER A 275 -19.46 17.93 -6.48
C SER A 275 -18.39 18.60 -7.34
N LEU A 276 -18.81 19.48 -8.24
CA LEU A 276 -17.87 20.28 -9.06
C LEU A 276 -17.22 21.40 -8.24
N HIS A 277 -17.95 21.93 -7.26
CA HIS A 277 -17.44 22.98 -6.38
C HIS A 277 -17.02 22.43 -5.02
N LYS A 278 -15.87 22.88 -4.52
CA LYS A 278 -15.22 22.34 -3.33
C LYS A 278 -16.12 22.27 -2.09
N ASN A 279 -16.89 23.30 -1.82
CA ASN A 279 -17.67 23.37 -0.57
C ASN A 279 -19.07 22.76 -0.67
N GLU A 280 -19.55 22.47 -1.86
CA GLU A 280 -20.93 22.07 -2.09
C GLU A 280 -21.21 20.66 -1.55
N GLY A 281 -20.36 19.68 -1.84
CA GLY A 281 -20.49 18.32 -1.33
C GLY A 281 -20.33 18.26 0.19
N LEU A 282 -19.44 19.08 0.76
CA LEU A 282 -19.27 19.16 2.22
C LEU A 282 -20.52 19.73 2.89
N SER A 283 -21.02 20.87 2.38
CA SER A 283 -22.23 21.51 2.92
C SER A 283 -23.46 20.60 2.82
N PHE A 284 -23.56 19.81 1.74
CA PHE A 284 -24.63 18.85 1.58
C PHE A 284 -24.55 17.72 2.63
N LEU A 285 -23.38 17.12 2.84
CA LEU A 285 -23.20 16.09 3.87
C LEU A 285 -23.34 16.62 5.29
N LEU A 286 -23.02 17.90 5.56
CA LEU A 286 -23.31 18.54 6.83
C LEU A 286 -24.82 18.64 7.08
N LYS A 287 -25.62 18.98 6.08
CA LYS A 287 -27.10 18.95 6.19
C LYS A 287 -27.60 17.54 6.48
N VAL A 288 -27.07 16.53 5.76
CA VAL A 288 -27.41 15.13 6.06
C VAL A 288 -27.08 14.79 7.51
N LYS A 289 -25.85 15.09 7.97
CA LYS A 289 -25.45 14.83 9.36
C LYS A 289 -26.39 15.50 10.36
N ASN A 290 -26.70 16.76 10.19
CA ASN A 290 -27.54 17.51 11.12
C ASN A 290 -28.98 16.95 11.21
N ASN A 291 -29.54 16.49 10.09
CA ASN A 291 -30.88 15.91 10.05
C ASN A 291 -30.97 14.50 10.66
N PHE A 292 -29.86 13.77 10.75
CA PHE A 292 -29.84 12.38 11.22
C PHE A 292 -28.99 12.17 12.48
N SER A 293 -28.55 13.23 13.15
CA SER A 293 -27.84 13.17 14.44
C SER A 293 -28.82 13.00 15.62
N ASP A 294 -29.51 11.87 15.67
CA ASP A 294 -30.48 11.52 16.70
C ASP A 294 -29.89 10.71 17.87
N GLY A 295 -28.59 10.44 17.84
CA GLY A 295 -27.89 9.67 18.87
C GLY A 295 -28.03 8.15 18.75
N LEU A 296 -28.87 7.64 17.84
CA LEU A 296 -29.07 6.20 17.63
C LEU A 296 -27.91 5.54 16.89
N VAL A 297 -27.26 6.31 16.02
CA VAL A 297 -26.06 5.90 15.27
C VAL A 297 -24.98 6.95 15.40
N SER A 298 -23.72 6.53 15.28
CA SER A 298 -22.59 7.46 15.22
C SER A 298 -22.36 7.92 13.78
N LEU A 299 -22.40 9.24 13.55
CA LEU A 299 -22.11 9.87 12.25
C LEU A 299 -20.72 10.50 12.28
N LEU A 300 -19.73 9.80 11.72
CA LEU A 300 -18.32 10.21 11.66
C LEU A 300 -18.03 10.99 10.37
N GLY A 301 -17.58 12.18 10.50
CA GLY A 301 -17.41 13.14 9.40
C GLY A 301 -18.50 14.23 9.42
N PRO A 302 -18.84 14.87 8.27
CA PRO A 302 -18.21 14.64 6.96
C PRO A 302 -16.75 15.04 6.90
N ALA A 303 -15.97 14.29 6.14
CA ALA A 303 -14.55 14.52 5.93
C ALA A 303 -14.19 14.46 4.43
N PRO A 304 -13.11 15.12 3.99
CA PRO A 304 -12.58 14.89 2.65
C PRO A 304 -12.25 13.40 2.46
N ALA A 305 -12.55 12.88 1.28
CA ALA A 305 -12.06 11.56 0.90
C ALA A 305 -10.51 11.56 0.84
N PRO A 306 -9.83 10.39 0.98
CA PRO A 306 -8.37 10.29 0.91
C PRO A 306 -7.76 10.92 -0.36
N ILE A 307 -8.51 10.91 -1.46
CA ILE A 307 -8.24 11.73 -2.66
C ILE A 307 -9.39 12.70 -2.79
N MET A 308 -9.20 13.89 -2.23
CA MET A 308 -10.25 14.90 -2.18
C MET A 308 -10.69 15.36 -3.57
N LYS A 309 -9.76 15.57 -4.52
CA LYS A 309 -10.07 15.96 -5.89
C LYS A 309 -9.67 14.86 -6.86
N LYS A 310 -10.65 14.39 -7.66
CA LYS A 310 -10.46 13.40 -8.71
C LYS A 310 -11.32 13.74 -9.91
N ASN A 311 -10.72 13.80 -11.11
CA ASN A 311 -11.39 14.12 -12.37
C ASN A 311 -12.26 15.40 -12.29
N ASN A 312 -11.67 16.48 -11.79
CA ASN A 312 -12.28 17.79 -11.54
C ASN A 312 -13.50 17.81 -10.62
N ARG A 313 -13.71 16.76 -9.81
CA ARG A 313 -14.74 16.72 -8.78
C ARG A 313 -14.11 16.57 -7.41
N TYR A 314 -14.75 17.19 -6.41
CA TYR A 314 -14.35 17.13 -5.00
C TYR A 314 -15.18 16.07 -4.28
N TYR A 315 -14.51 15.18 -3.57
CA TYR A 315 -15.09 14.00 -2.90
C TYR A 315 -15.06 14.18 -1.39
N TYR A 316 -16.20 13.93 -0.78
CA TYR A 316 -16.39 13.92 0.66
C TYR A 316 -17.11 12.64 1.07
N GLN A 317 -16.92 12.27 2.33
CA GLN A 317 -17.50 11.06 2.87
C GLN A 317 -18.04 11.27 4.27
N LEU A 318 -19.13 10.58 4.57
CA LEU A 318 -19.76 10.47 5.88
C LEU A 318 -19.89 8.98 6.20
N LEU A 319 -19.39 8.58 7.37
CA LEU A 319 -19.45 7.20 7.83
C LEU A 319 -20.54 7.08 8.89
N VAL A 320 -21.45 6.15 8.72
CA VAL A 320 -22.45 5.76 9.70
C VAL A 320 -21.98 4.49 10.39
N ASN A 321 -21.95 4.50 11.72
CA ASN A 321 -21.46 3.40 12.53
C ASN A 321 -22.48 3.07 13.64
N THR A 322 -22.74 1.80 13.84
CA THR A 322 -23.59 1.27 14.94
C THR A 322 -23.29 -0.20 15.22
N THR A 323 -23.56 -0.65 16.42
CA THR A 323 -23.44 -2.06 16.81
C THR A 323 -24.65 -2.92 16.38
N ASN A 324 -25.72 -2.29 15.88
CA ASN A 324 -26.93 -2.97 15.44
C ASN A 324 -27.07 -2.92 13.91
N ARG A 325 -27.01 -4.08 13.26
CA ARG A 325 -27.08 -4.18 11.79
C ARG A 325 -28.41 -3.69 11.22
N GLN A 326 -29.55 -4.04 11.86
CA GLN A 326 -30.85 -3.63 11.35
C GLN A 326 -31.02 -2.10 11.44
N LEU A 327 -30.53 -1.51 12.53
CA LEU A 327 -30.52 -0.06 12.71
C LEU A 327 -29.65 0.63 11.65
N LEU A 328 -28.46 0.05 11.31
CA LEU A 328 -27.64 0.57 10.22
C LEU A 328 -28.41 0.59 8.90
N LEU A 329 -29.05 -0.52 8.54
CA LEU A 329 -29.78 -0.63 7.27
C LEU A 329 -30.95 0.35 7.20
N ASN A 330 -31.75 0.45 8.27
CA ASN A 330 -32.88 1.37 8.35
C ASN A 330 -32.38 2.83 8.21
N LYS A 331 -31.38 3.21 9.00
CA LYS A 331 -30.82 4.57 8.97
C LYS A 331 -30.17 4.88 7.62
N SER A 332 -29.49 3.92 7.01
CA SER A 332 -28.91 4.09 5.65
C SER A 332 -30.01 4.28 4.60
N SER A 333 -31.16 3.60 4.73
CA SER A 333 -32.31 3.80 3.84
C SER A 333 -32.94 5.19 4.02
N GLU A 334 -33.17 5.63 5.25
CA GLU A 334 -33.67 6.99 5.55
C GLU A 334 -32.77 8.07 4.96
N ILE A 335 -31.45 7.97 5.18
CA ILE A 335 -30.45 8.90 4.62
C ILE A 335 -30.48 8.84 3.09
N ARG A 336 -30.58 7.67 2.49
CA ARG A 336 -30.67 7.49 1.02
C ARG A 336 -31.89 8.22 0.46
N GLU A 337 -33.05 8.04 1.06
CA GLU A 337 -34.29 8.70 0.62
C GLU A 337 -34.18 10.22 0.73
N TYR A 338 -33.64 10.72 1.83
CA TYR A 338 -33.36 12.15 2.00
C TYR A 338 -32.41 12.66 0.92
N ILE A 339 -31.31 11.94 0.62
CA ILE A 339 -30.35 12.33 -0.42
C ILE A 339 -31.03 12.36 -1.79
N ILE A 340 -31.89 11.41 -2.11
CA ILE A 340 -32.60 11.36 -3.39
C ILE A 340 -33.50 12.59 -3.54
N LYS A 341 -34.19 12.98 -2.46
CA LYS A 341 -35.12 14.12 -2.44
C LYS A 341 -34.39 15.46 -2.53
N GLU A 342 -33.32 15.64 -1.74
CA GLU A 342 -32.68 16.93 -1.51
C GLU A 342 -31.46 17.22 -2.38
N LYS A 343 -30.91 16.21 -3.08
CA LYS A 343 -29.70 16.40 -3.88
C LYS A 343 -29.93 17.29 -5.10
N LYS A 344 -28.95 18.17 -5.36
CA LYS A 344 -28.89 18.95 -6.60
C LYS A 344 -28.33 18.07 -7.75
N SER A 345 -28.62 18.46 -8.98
CA SER A 345 -28.22 17.71 -10.20
C SER A 345 -26.71 17.53 -10.35
N ASN A 346 -25.91 18.48 -9.83
CA ASN A 346 -24.44 18.46 -9.86
C ASN A 346 -23.79 17.58 -8.76
N ILE A 347 -24.57 17.12 -7.77
CA ILE A 347 -24.11 16.21 -6.70
C ILE A 347 -24.28 14.76 -7.17
N ARG A 348 -23.15 14.04 -7.21
CA ARG A 348 -23.15 12.58 -7.37
C ARG A 348 -22.89 11.94 -6.00
N TRP A 349 -23.51 10.80 -5.76
CA TRP A 349 -23.41 10.12 -4.48
C TRP A 349 -23.41 8.60 -4.66
N SER A 350 -22.88 7.89 -3.68
CA SER A 350 -22.96 6.45 -3.52
C SER A 350 -23.04 6.06 -2.06
N ILE A 351 -23.64 4.91 -1.78
CA ILE A 351 -23.66 4.26 -0.47
C ILE A 351 -23.00 2.91 -0.61
N ASP A 352 -22.13 2.58 0.32
CA ASP A 352 -21.46 1.30 0.44
C ASP A 352 -21.75 0.73 1.84
N ILE A 353 -22.51 -0.36 1.90
CA ILE A 353 -22.85 -1.07 3.14
C ILE A 353 -21.76 -2.11 3.39
N ASP A 354 -21.23 -2.17 4.60
CA ASP A 354 -20.10 -3.02 4.98
C ASP A 354 -18.87 -2.80 4.06
N PRO A 355 -18.38 -1.56 3.92
CA PRO A 355 -17.32 -1.24 2.96
C PRO A 355 -16.07 -2.09 3.20
N ILE A 356 -15.49 -2.60 2.11
CA ILE A 356 -14.24 -3.39 2.17
C ILE A 356 -13.04 -2.49 2.49
N ASP A 357 -13.09 -1.24 2.06
CA ASP A 357 -12.11 -0.19 2.40
C ASP A 357 -12.81 1.17 2.51
N LEU A 358 -12.08 2.12 3.08
CA LEU A 358 -12.58 3.50 3.26
C LEU A 358 -12.03 4.47 2.20
N TYR A 359 -11.48 3.96 1.08
CA TYR A 359 -10.92 4.75 -0.02
C TYR A 359 -11.94 5.07 -1.11
#